data_3bba0f9da130b151e597776106f5d200
#
_entry.id   3bba0f9da130b151e597776106f5d200
#
_cell.length_a   1.000
_cell.length_b   1.000
_cell.length_c   1.000
_cell.angle_alpha   90.00
_cell.angle_beta   90.00
_cell.angle_gamma   90.00
#
_symmetry.space_group_name_H-M   'P 1'
#
loop_
_entity.id
_entity.type
_entity.pdbx_description
1 polymer ?
#
loop_
_entity_poly.entity_id
_entity_poly.type
_entity_poly.pdbx_seq_one_letter_code
_entity_poly.pdbx_strand_id
1 'polypeptide(L)' 'MPPALPIAIDRFLRQHAMPETLFGRRAVNDPRLVGDVRRGRQVGDRVRTRIERFMQDYRA' A
#
# COMPACT_ATOMS: atom_id res chain seq x y z
N MET A 1 -18.26 1.45 -4.67
CA MET A 1 -17.01 1.62 -5.43
C MET A 1 -15.83 1.65 -4.48
N PRO A 2 -14.82 0.82 -4.68
CA PRO A 2 -13.69 0.84 -3.77
C PRO A 2 -12.90 2.15 -3.91
N PRO A 3 -12.23 2.62 -2.85
CA PRO A 3 -11.43 3.83 -2.93
C PRO A 3 -10.24 3.63 -3.86
N ALA A 4 -9.71 4.73 -4.39
CA ALA A 4 -8.47 4.67 -5.15
C ALA A 4 -7.35 4.12 -4.27
N LEU A 5 -6.37 3.46 -4.89
CA LEU A 5 -5.30 2.80 -4.16
C LEU A 5 -4.55 3.72 -3.18
N PRO A 6 -4.18 4.96 -3.56
CA PRO A 6 -3.51 5.83 -2.58
C PRO A 6 -4.33 6.09 -1.34
N ILE A 7 -5.65 6.25 -1.48
CA ILE A 7 -6.54 6.48 -0.35
C ILE A 7 -6.62 5.24 0.54
N ALA A 8 -6.74 4.07 -0.08
CA ALA A 8 -6.80 2.81 0.67
C ALA A 8 -5.52 2.59 1.47
N ILE A 9 -4.37 2.86 0.88
CA ILE A 9 -3.08 2.73 1.56
C ILE A 9 -3.00 3.72 2.73
N ASP A 10 -3.37 4.98 2.51
CA ASP A 10 -3.30 5.99 3.57
C ASP A 10 -4.18 5.62 4.77
N ARG A 11 -5.39 5.11 4.52
CA ARG A 11 -6.27 4.65 5.60
C ARG A 11 -5.63 3.52 6.38
N PHE A 12 -5.02 2.57 5.67
CA PHE A 12 -4.34 1.44 6.30
C PHE A 12 -3.18 1.90 7.20
N LEU A 13 -2.36 2.82 6.68
CA LEU A 13 -1.22 3.32 7.44
C LEU A 13 -1.66 4.02 8.73
N ARG A 14 -2.73 4.81 8.65
CA ARG A 14 -3.26 5.49 9.85
C ARG A 14 -3.84 4.49 10.84
N GLN A 15 -4.60 3.52 10.35
CA GLN A 15 -5.27 2.54 11.19
C GLN A 15 -4.26 1.72 11.99
N HIS A 16 -3.12 1.41 11.40
CA HIS A 16 -2.12 0.54 12.01
C HIS A 16 -0.88 1.28 12.48
N ALA A 17 -0.87 2.61 12.38
CA ALA A 17 0.28 3.45 12.72
C ALA A 17 1.56 2.93 12.07
N MET A 18 1.46 2.52 10.80
CA MET A 18 2.57 1.91 10.08
C MET A 18 3.31 2.95 9.25
N PRO A 19 4.65 3.00 9.34
CA PRO A 19 5.44 3.86 8.45
C PRO A 19 5.33 3.43 7.00
N GLU A 20 5.29 4.40 6.08
CA GLU A 20 5.10 4.09 4.67
C GLU A 20 6.24 3.27 4.07
N THR A 21 7.47 3.47 4.52
CA THR A 21 8.61 2.68 4.04
C THR A 21 8.46 1.21 4.43
N LEU A 22 7.99 0.95 5.64
CA LEU A 22 7.76 -0.40 6.11
C LEU A 22 6.65 -1.08 5.30
N PHE A 23 5.57 -0.34 5.03
CA PHE A 23 4.48 -0.85 4.22
C PHE A 23 4.97 -1.31 2.84
N GLY A 24 5.71 -0.46 2.15
CA GLY A 24 6.22 -0.80 0.83
C GLY A 24 7.14 -2.01 0.84
N ARG A 25 8.02 -2.09 1.85
CA ARG A 25 8.93 -3.22 1.98
C ARG A 25 8.19 -4.53 2.19
N ARG A 26 7.20 -4.53 3.07
CA ARG A 26 6.47 -5.75 3.40
C ARG A 26 5.50 -6.16 2.29
N ALA A 27 4.82 -5.21 1.69
CA ALA A 27 3.82 -5.52 0.68
C ALA A 27 4.45 -5.98 -0.65
N VAL A 28 5.47 -5.26 -1.12
CA VAL A 28 6.03 -5.50 -2.45
C VAL A 28 7.56 -5.40 -2.49
N ASN A 29 8.19 -5.40 -1.34
CA ASN A 29 9.66 -5.30 -1.23
C ASN A 29 10.21 -4.02 -1.86
N ASP A 30 9.48 -2.91 -1.74
CA ASP A 30 9.86 -1.63 -2.32
C ASP A 30 9.54 -0.50 -1.33
N PRO A 31 10.55 0.05 -0.62
CA PRO A 31 10.30 1.10 0.37
C PRO A 31 9.80 2.42 -0.23
N ARG A 32 9.91 2.60 -1.54
CA ARG A 32 9.47 3.82 -2.22
C ARG A 32 8.02 3.74 -2.70
N LEU A 33 7.36 2.59 -2.52
CA LEU A 33 6.05 2.34 -3.09
C LEU A 33 5.04 3.44 -2.74
N VAL A 34 4.87 3.74 -1.46
CA VAL A 34 3.83 4.67 -1.02
C VAL A 34 4.10 6.08 -1.54
N GLY A 35 5.34 6.54 -1.43
CA GLY A 35 5.71 7.85 -1.96
C GLY A 35 5.48 7.96 -3.45
N ASP A 36 5.83 6.91 -4.20
CA ASP A 36 5.64 6.90 -5.65
C ASP A 36 4.17 6.90 -6.03
N VAL A 37 3.34 6.11 -5.33
CA VAL A 37 1.90 6.07 -5.60
C VAL A 37 1.26 7.42 -5.32
N ARG A 38 1.67 8.10 -4.25
CA ARG A 38 1.17 9.44 -3.94
C ARG A 38 1.51 10.45 -5.03
N ARG A 39 2.64 10.26 -5.69
CA ARG A 39 3.07 11.14 -6.79
C ARG A 39 2.48 10.76 -8.14
N GLY A 40 1.61 9.76 -8.17
CA GLY A 40 0.92 9.39 -9.38
C GLY A 40 1.41 8.13 -10.07
N ARG A 41 2.37 7.39 -9.47
CA ARG A 41 2.82 6.13 -10.04
C ARG A 41 1.65 5.18 -10.15
N GLN A 42 1.46 4.61 -11.34
CA GLN A 42 0.47 3.58 -11.55
C GLN A 42 1.11 2.21 -11.44
N VAL A 43 0.50 1.34 -10.67
CA VAL A 43 1.01 -0.01 -10.47
C VAL A 43 0.24 -0.98 -11.35
N GLY A 44 0.92 -2.01 -11.84
CA GLY A 44 0.28 -3.06 -12.61
C GLY A 44 -0.58 -3.95 -11.74
N ASP A 45 -1.38 -4.81 -12.36
CA ASP A 45 -2.34 -5.66 -11.66
C ASP A 45 -1.66 -6.58 -10.65
N ARG A 46 -0.49 -7.13 -10.98
CA ARG A 46 0.23 -8.03 -10.08
C ARG A 46 0.65 -7.30 -8.81
N VAL A 47 1.20 -6.10 -8.94
CA VAL A 47 1.62 -5.32 -7.78
C VAL A 47 0.41 -4.88 -6.96
N ARG A 48 -0.65 -4.42 -7.63
CA ARG A 48 -1.90 -4.04 -6.96
C ARG A 48 -2.46 -5.21 -6.14
N THR A 49 -2.48 -6.40 -6.71
CA THR A 49 -2.97 -7.58 -6.00
C THR A 49 -2.13 -7.88 -4.76
N ARG A 50 -0.81 -7.76 -4.86
CA ARG A 50 0.06 -7.97 -3.70
C ARG A 50 -0.21 -6.96 -2.60
N ILE A 51 -0.41 -5.69 -2.96
CA ILE A 51 -0.73 -4.65 -1.99
C ILE A 51 -2.06 -4.94 -1.30
N GLU A 52 -3.09 -5.24 -2.08
CA GLU A 52 -4.42 -5.52 -1.54
C GLU A 52 -4.40 -6.73 -0.63
N ARG A 53 -3.71 -7.78 -1.04
CA ARG A 53 -3.59 -9.00 -0.25
C ARG A 53 -2.86 -8.75 1.06
N PHE A 54 -1.79 -7.94 1.02
CA PHE A 54 -1.07 -7.59 2.24
C PHE A 54 -1.98 -6.87 3.24
N MET A 55 -2.75 -5.89 2.77
CA MET A 55 -3.67 -5.16 3.63
C MET A 55 -4.77 -6.06 4.19
N GLN A 56 -5.28 -6.95 3.36
CA GLN A 56 -6.37 -7.86 3.75
C GLN A 56 -5.91 -8.87 4.79
N ASP A 57 -4.69 -9.39 4.66
CA ASP A 57 -4.18 -10.46 5.51
C ASP A 57 -3.44 -9.95 6.74
N TYR A 58 -3.20 -8.65 6.84
CA TYR A 58 -2.42 -8.08 7.93
C TYR A 58 -3.11 -8.28 9.28
N ARG A 59 -2.33 -8.71 10.26
CA ARG A 59 -2.77 -8.82 11.66
C ARG A 59 -1.84 -7.98 12.52
N ALA A 60 -2.45 -7.11 13.33
CA ALA A 60 -1.69 -6.24 14.23
C ALA A 60 -1.10 -7.05 15.39
#